data_ed52eac6b82390f866a4ce7dac4c04b3
#
_entry.id   ed52eac6b82390f866a4ce7dac4c04b3
#
_cell.length_a   1.000
_cell.length_b   1.000
_cell.length_c   1.000
_cell.angle_alpha   90.00
_cell.angle_beta   90.00
_cell.angle_gamma   90.00
#
_symmetry.space_group_name_H-M   'P 1'
#
loop_
_entity.id
_entity.type
_entity.pdbx_description
1 polymer ?
#
loop_
_entity_poly.entity_id
_entity_poly.type
_entity_poly.pdbx_seq_one_letter_code
_entity_poly.pdbx_strand_id
1 'polypeptide(L)'
;VAWALIGACVMIPVSYSETVNSKIMKQGPREYISNLISPKLGLFYGLAMVALMVFGFGGFQFSGIDSVFTIVASQFMGVELTLVQRYMFIVIPVIAIVALVVLSKKDDIFMNAMTYMIGTALAGYLLFAAIFIGKTAGYIPTYLSGLIEGMMNPVTAMAGVPLGFVLGMQKVLQTVETGLGCLAMSAQQSDSEPREAGMISLIPSIMTLFIAIFITSYIASYGIDAGIIDYSTPNDAIYRLSTFFQTASSVTGTFGLVVMSLFTVLSAMTTILGSYYYLRKLFKNN
;
A
#
# COMPACT_ATOMS: atom_id res chain seq x y z
N VAL A 1 1.47 3.30 -15.61
CA VAL A 1 0.07 3.72 -15.47
C VAL A 1 -0.87 2.85 -16.31
N ALA A 2 -0.69 2.75 -17.64
CA ALA A 2 -1.60 2.00 -18.52
C ALA A 2 -1.86 0.56 -18.05
N TRP A 3 -0.81 -0.21 -17.79
CA TRP A 3 -0.94 -1.58 -17.30
C TRP A 3 -1.59 -1.69 -15.90
N ALA A 4 -1.42 -0.67 -15.06
CA ALA A 4 -2.12 -0.62 -13.78
C ALA A 4 -3.62 -0.35 -13.96
N LEU A 5 -4.03 0.48 -14.93
CA LEU A 5 -5.44 0.69 -15.26
C LEU A 5 -6.09 -0.58 -15.83
N ILE A 6 -5.40 -1.27 -16.74
CA ILE A 6 -5.88 -2.57 -17.26
C ILE A 6 -6.02 -3.59 -16.14
N GLY A 7 -5.01 -3.69 -15.27
CA GLY A 7 -5.05 -4.55 -14.09
C GLY A 7 -6.22 -4.21 -13.16
N ALA A 8 -6.50 -2.93 -12.96
CA ALA A 8 -7.63 -2.48 -12.15
C ALA A 8 -8.98 -2.96 -12.70
N CYS A 9 -9.18 -2.91 -14.03
CA CYS A 9 -10.41 -3.40 -14.66
C CYS A 9 -10.67 -4.89 -14.37
N VAL A 10 -9.61 -5.68 -14.18
CA VAL A 10 -9.73 -7.10 -13.85
C VAL A 10 -9.87 -7.30 -12.33
N MET A 11 -9.07 -6.59 -11.55
CA MET A 11 -8.98 -6.82 -10.10
C MET A 11 -10.17 -6.28 -9.31
N ILE A 12 -10.79 -5.18 -9.75
CA ILE A 12 -11.98 -4.62 -9.08
C ILE A 12 -13.16 -5.62 -9.06
N PRO A 13 -13.56 -6.23 -10.19
CA PRO A 13 -14.57 -7.29 -10.17
C PRO A 13 -14.20 -8.50 -9.31
N VAL A 14 -12.92 -8.85 -9.25
CA VAL A 14 -12.45 -9.95 -8.40
C VAL A 14 -12.60 -9.59 -6.93
N SER A 15 -12.32 -8.35 -6.51
CA SER A 15 -12.56 -7.87 -5.14
C SER A 15 -14.03 -8.05 -4.72
N TYR A 16 -14.94 -7.64 -5.59
CA TYR A 16 -16.38 -7.83 -5.38
C TYR A 16 -16.75 -9.30 -5.20
N SER A 17 -16.32 -10.15 -6.14
CA SER A 17 -16.63 -11.58 -6.15
C SER A 17 -16.07 -12.32 -4.93
N GLU A 18 -14.82 -12.04 -4.56
CA GLU A 18 -14.16 -12.59 -3.39
C GLU A 18 -14.94 -12.29 -2.10
N THR A 19 -15.36 -11.03 -1.94
CA THR A 19 -16.12 -10.55 -0.79
C THR A 19 -17.50 -11.19 -0.72
N VAL A 20 -18.26 -11.16 -1.83
CA VAL A 20 -19.60 -11.73 -1.91
C VAL A 20 -19.60 -13.23 -1.64
N ASN A 21 -18.68 -13.97 -2.27
CA ASN A 21 -18.58 -15.41 -2.09
C ASN A 21 -18.26 -15.79 -0.64
N SER A 22 -17.35 -15.09 0.00
CA SER A 22 -17.01 -15.34 1.40
C SER A 22 -18.20 -15.12 2.34
N LYS A 23 -19.01 -14.09 2.07
CA LYS A 23 -20.25 -13.81 2.82
C LYS A 23 -21.31 -14.89 2.62
N ILE A 24 -21.54 -15.32 1.39
CA ILE A 24 -22.52 -16.37 1.06
C ILE A 24 -22.12 -17.69 1.69
N MET A 25 -20.85 -18.06 1.58
CA MET A 25 -20.33 -19.33 2.10
C MET A 25 -20.14 -19.31 3.62
N LYS A 26 -20.09 -18.15 4.23
CA LYS A 26 -19.74 -17.95 5.67
C LYS A 26 -18.40 -18.61 6.02
N GLN A 27 -17.47 -18.63 5.08
CA GLN A 27 -16.16 -19.28 5.19
C GLN A 27 -15.05 -18.35 4.74
N GLY A 28 -13.89 -18.45 5.42
CA GLY A 28 -12.66 -17.80 4.99
C GLY A 28 -12.02 -18.49 3.78
N PRO A 29 -11.07 -17.80 3.11
CA PRO A 29 -10.42 -18.36 1.92
C PRO A 29 -9.80 -19.74 2.14
N ARG A 30 -9.12 -19.96 3.26
CA ARG A 30 -8.55 -21.26 3.61
C ARG A 30 -9.61 -22.35 3.69
N GLU A 31 -10.76 -22.06 4.28
CA GLU A 31 -11.84 -23.01 4.48
C GLU A 31 -12.54 -23.36 3.16
N TYR A 32 -12.95 -22.37 2.38
CA TYR A 32 -13.62 -22.68 1.11
C TYR A 32 -12.68 -23.32 0.09
N ILE A 33 -11.39 -22.99 0.07
CA ILE A 33 -10.41 -23.71 -0.76
C ILE A 33 -10.29 -25.17 -0.30
N SER A 34 -10.25 -25.40 1.01
CA SER A 34 -10.20 -26.76 1.57
C SER A 34 -11.41 -27.58 1.20
N ASN A 35 -12.60 -26.97 1.29
CA ASN A 35 -13.88 -27.65 1.10
C ASN A 35 -14.26 -27.85 -0.37
N LEU A 36 -14.00 -26.83 -1.22
CA LEU A 36 -14.40 -26.87 -2.62
C LEU A 36 -13.36 -27.50 -3.54
N ILE A 37 -12.08 -27.43 -3.18
CA ILE A 37 -11.00 -27.90 -4.05
C ILE A 37 -10.23 -29.04 -3.38
N SER A 38 -9.49 -28.76 -2.31
CA SER A 38 -8.69 -29.77 -1.61
C SER A 38 -8.19 -29.26 -0.26
N PRO A 39 -8.22 -30.09 0.81
CA PRO A 39 -7.62 -29.75 2.10
C PRO A 39 -6.12 -29.41 2.01
N LYS A 40 -5.39 -30.07 1.09
CA LYS A 40 -3.97 -29.80 0.85
C LYS A 40 -3.74 -28.39 0.29
N LEU A 41 -4.59 -27.96 -0.65
CA LEU A 41 -4.53 -26.61 -1.21
C LEU A 41 -4.92 -25.54 -0.19
N GLY A 42 -5.90 -25.82 0.66
CA GLY A 42 -6.24 -24.91 1.75
C GLY A 42 -5.10 -24.74 2.77
N LEU A 43 -4.39 -25.85 3.10
CA LEU A 43 -3.19 -25.76 3.93
C LEU A 43 -2.07 -24.98 3.24
N PHE A 44 -1.80 -25.26 1.96
CA PHE A 44 -0.80 -24.53 1.18
C PHE A 44 -1.10 -23.02 1.14
N TYR A 45 -2.36 -22.65 0.86
CA TYR A 45 -2.80 -21.27 0.92
C TYR A 45 -2.52 -20.65 2.30
N GLY A 46 -2.87 -21.35 3.38
CA GLY A 46 -2.62 -20.87 4.74
C GLY A 46 -1.13 -20.60 5.01
N LEU A 47 -0.25 -21.51 4.62
CA LEU A 47 1.21 -21.34 4.77
C LEU A 47 1.75 -20.21 3.89
N ALA A 48 1.28 -20.10 2.65
CA ALA A 48 1.63 -19.01 1.75
C ALA A 48 1.21 -17.64 2.31
N MET A 49 0.01 -17.54 2.91
CA MET A 49 -0.47 -16.35 3.58
C MET A 49 0.38 -15.99 4.80
N VAL A 50 0.82 -16.96 5.61
CA VAL A 50 1.75 -16.68 6.72
C VAL A 50 3.05 -16.09 6.19
N ALA A 51 3.63 -16.71 5.17
CA ALA A 51 4.87 -16.21 4.56
C ALA A 51 4.68 -14.79 4.00
N LEU A 52 3.58 -14.53 3.30
CA LEU A 52 3.26 -13.22 2.74
C LEU A 52 3.07 -12.14 3.81
N MET A 53 2.30 -12.44 4.87
CA MET A 53 1.99 -11.47 5.93
C MET A 53 3.22 -11.15 6.79
N VAL A 54 4.06 -12.14 7.07
CA VAL A 54 5.24 -11.95 7.92
C VAL A 54 6.41 -11.34 7.12
N PHE A 55 6.79 -11.97 6.03
CA PHE A 55 7.99 -11.57 5.28
C PHE A 55 7.68 -10.59 4.15
N GLY A 56 6.55 -10.76 3.45
CA GLY A 56 6.14 -9.87 2.38
C GLY A 56 5.68 -8.52 2.93
N PHE A 57 4.47 -8.46 3.46
CA PHE A 57 3.92 -7.19 3.94
C PHE A 57 4.59 -6.69 5.22
N GLY A 58 4.70 -7.53 6.26
CA GLY A 58 5.29 -7.13 7.54
C GLY A 58 6.73 -6.67 7.40
N GLY A 59 7.58 -7.47 6.78
CA GLY A 59 8.99 -7.16 6.59
C GLY A 59 9.23 -5.94 5.70
N PHE A 60 8.48 -5.82 4.60
CA PHE A 60 8.57 -4.68 3.68
C PHE A 60 8.16 -3.37 4.36
N GLN A 61 7.06 -3.36 5.09
CA GLN A 61 6.59 -2.15 5.78
C GLN A 61 7.50 -1.74 6.93
N PHE A 62 8.05 -2.71 7.64
CA PHE A 62 9.03 -2.44 8.68
C PHE A 62 10.30 -1.77 8.10
N SER A 63 10.81 -2.29 6.98
CA SER A 63 11.91 -1.66 6.24
C SER A 63 11.55 -0.25 5.75
N GLY A 64 10.30 -0.02 5.35
CA GLY A 64 9.79 1.29 4.98
C GLY A 64 9.87 2.30 6.13
N ILE A 65 9.43 1.92 7.34
CA ILE A 65 9.53 2.78 8.53
C ILE A 65 11.00 3.13 8.83
N ASP A 66 11.86 2.13 8.86
CA ASP A 66 13.30 2.34 9.10
C ASP A 66 13.92 3.28 8.06
N SER A 67 13.56 3.11 6.79
CA SER A 67 14.02 3.98 5.70
C SER A 67 13.56 5.43 5.87
N VAL A 68 12.30 5.67 6.26
CA VAL A 68 11.79 7.04 6.52
C VAL A 68 12.62 7.74 7.58
N PHE A 69 12.82 7.10 8.73
CA PHE A 69 13.59 7.70 9.81
C PHE A 69 15.04 7.94 9.42
N THR A 70 15.66 7.00 8.69
CA THR A 70 17.02 7.15 8.19
C THR A 70 17.15 8.31 7.21
N ILE A 71 16.21 8.43 6.24
CA ILE A 71 16.20 9.52 5.26
C ILE A 71 15.99 10.87 5.94
N VAL A 72 15.05 10.96 6.87
CA VAL A 72 14.77 12.22 7.59
C VAL A 72 15.99 12.62 8.43
N ALA A 73 16.63 11.68 9.13
CA ALA A 73 17.82 11.96 9.92
C ALA A 73 19.00 12.42 9.04
N SER A 74 19.33 11.67 7.97
CA SER A 74 20.50 11.98 7.16
C SER A 74 20.31 13.20 6.26
N GLN A 75 19.22 13.27 5.51
CA GLN A 75 19.07 14.28 4.47
C GLN A 75 18.50 15.61 4.98
N PHE A 76 17.68 15.58 6.04
CA PHE A 76 17.00 16.78 6.52
C PHE A 76 17.50 17.26 7.90
N MET A 77 18.09 16.38 8.70
CA MET A 77 18.69 16.74 9.99
C MET A 77 20.22 16.72 9.98
N GLY A 78 20.84 16.17 8.90
CA GLY A 78 22.29 16.05 8.78
C GLY A 78 22.91 15.04 9.75
N VAL A 79 22.13 14.07 10.25
CA VAL A 79 22.55 13.08 11.25
C VAL A 79 22.57 11.69 10.62
N GLU A 80 23.74 11.05 10.60
CA GLU A 80 23.85 9.65 10.19
C GLU A 80 23.54 8.73 11.38
N LEU A 81 22.49 7.93 11.25
CA LEU A 81 22.09 6.96 12.27
C LEU A 81 22.95 5.69 12.19
N THR A 82 23.66 5.40 13.25
CA THR A 82 24.35 4.10 13.39
C THR A 82 23.34 2.95 13.51
N LEU A 83 23.78 1.72 13.22
CA LEU A 83 22.93 0.53 13.34
C LEU A 83 22.31 0.40 14.74
N VAL A 84 23.10 0.66 15.79
CA VAL A 84 22.62 0.61 17.18
C VAL A 84 21.52 1.66 17.43
N GLN A 85 21.71 2.88 16.94
CA GLN A 85 20.71 3.95 17.07
C GLN A 85 19.41 3.60 16.32
N ARG A 86 19.51 3.01 15.12
CA ARG A 86 18.33 2.53 14.39
C ARG A 86 17.56 1.47 15.18
N TYR A 87 18.26 0.50 15.77
CA TYR A 87 17.60 -0.49 16.65
C TYR A 87 16.94 0.16 17.85
N MET A 88 17.62 1.05 18.56
CA MET A 88 17.13 1.67 19.78
C MET A 88 15.96 2.63 19.55
N PHE A 89 16.05 3.46 18.52
CA PHE A 89 15.10 4.56 18.30
C PHE A 89 14.00 4.24 17.29
N ILE A 90 14.14 3.20 16.47
CA ILE A 90 13.17 2.83 15.43
C ILE A 90 12.61 1.43 15.72
N VAL A 91 13.47 0.41 15.74
CA VAL A 91 13.04 -0.99 15.79
C VAL A 91 12.32 -1.30 17.10
N ILE A 92 12.92 -1.00 18.22
CA ILE A 92 12.35 -1.30 19.55
C ILE A 92 11.04 -0.53 19.78
N PRO A 93 10.92 0.80 19.53
CA PRO A 93 9.66 1.50 19.67
C PRO A 93 8.54 0.97 18.76
N VAL A 94 8.83 0.64 17.50
CA VAL A 94 7.83 0.06 16.59
C VAL A 94 7.33 -1.28 17.10
N ILE A 95 8.26 -2.17 17.50
CA ILE A 95 7.87 -3.47 18.08
C ILE A 95 7.06 -3.27 19.36
N ALA A 96 7.45 -2.34 20.23
CA ALA A 96 6.73 -2.06 21.47
C ALA A 96 5.30 -1.57 21.20
N ILE A 97 5.10 -0.65 20.27
CA ILE A 97 3.76 -0.15 19.89
C ILE A 97 2.91 -1.28 19.33
N VAL A 98 3.44 -2.06 18.40
CA VAL A 98 2.72 -3.22 17.83
C VAL A 98 2.38 -4.21 18.93
N ALA A 99 3.32 -4.54 19.80
CA ALA A 99 3.11 -5.47 20.92
C ALA A 99 2.01 -4.96 21.88
N LEU A 100 2.01 -3.67 22.22
CA LEU A 100 0.98 -3.09 23.09
C LEU A 100 -0.43 -3.20 22.49
N VAL A 101 -0.57 -2.91 21.20
CA VAL A 101 -1.85 -3.03 20.50
C VAL A 101 -2.30 -4.49 20.41
N VAL A 102 -1.39 -5.39 20.05
CA VAL A 102 -1.68 -6.83 19.90
C VAL A 102 -1.99 -7.48 21.24
N LEU A 103 -1.23 -7.19 22.28
CA LEU A 103 -1.38 -7.78 23.61
C LEU A 103 -2.57 -7.22 24.40
N SER A 104 -3.11 -6.08 23.99
CA SER A 104 -4.30 -5.49 24.64
C SER A 104 -5.49 -6.44 24.62
N LYS A 105 -5.54 -7.37 23.64
CA LYS A 105 -6.65 -8.33 23.42
C LYS A 105 -8.03 -7.69 23.32
N LYS A 106 -8.09 -6.37 23.16
CA LYS A 106 -9.33 -5.59 23.03
C LYS A 106 -9.51 -5.26 21.57
N ASP A 107 -10.45 -5.94 20.92
CA ASP A 107 -10.71 -5.73 19.49
C ASP A 107 -11.10 -4.28 19.18
N ASP A 108 -11.80 -3.58 20.12
CA ASP A 108 -12.16 -2.16 19.97
C ASP A 108 -10.93 -1.23 19.94
N ILE A 109 -9.95 -1.47 20.81
CA ILE A 109 -8.69 -0.66 20.80
C ILE A 109 -7.96 -0.88 19.51
N PHE A 110 -7.87 -2.13 19.06
CA PHE A 110 -7.23 -2.48 17.81
C PHE A 110 -7.90 -1.80 16.61
N MET A 111 -9.24 -1.95 16.48
CA MET A 111 -10.00 -1.38 15.38
C MET A 111 -9.96 0.14 15.38
N ASN A 112 -10.09 0.78 16.55
CA ASN A 112 -9.98 2.23 16.68
C ASN A 112 -8.57 2.73 16.29
N ALA A 113 -7.51 2.08 16.75
CA ALA A 113 -6.15 2.44 16.39
C ALA A 113 -5.95 2.38 14.86
N MET A 114 -6.38 1.31 14.21
CA MET A 114 -6.32 1.15 12.76
C MET A 114 -7.09 2.27 12.04
N THR A 115 -8.32 2.55 12.47
CA THR A 115 -9.20 3.55 11.86
C THR A 115 -8.61 4.96 11.96
N TYR A 116 -8.14 5.35 13.15
CA TYR A 116 -7.52 6.67 13.34
C TYR A 116 -6.19 6.81 12.59
N MET A 117 -5.35 5.78 12.58
CA MET A 117 -4.07 5.83 11.88
C MET A 117 -4.28 5.97 10.37
N ILE A 118 -5.13 5.14 9.76
CA ILE A 118 -5.36 5.19 8.30
C ILE A 118 -6.12 6.46 7.91
N GLY A 119 -7.09 6.89 8.70
CA GLY A 119 -7.85 8.12 8.47
C GLY A 119 -6.96 9.35 8.50
N THR A 120 -6.08 9.46 9.50
CA THR A 120 -5.11 10.56 9.62
C THR A 120 -4.10 10.54 8.48
N ALA A 121 -3.55 9.36 8.15
CA ALA A 121 -2.60 9.20 7.05
C ALA A 121 -3.22 9.63 5.72
N LEU A 122 -4.42 9.14 5.42
CA LEU A 122 -5.13 9.44 4.17
C LEU A 122 -5.49 10.92 4.07
N ALA A 123 -6.08 11.51 5.13
CA ALA A 123 -6.45 12.93 5.15
C ALA A 123 -5.22 13.82 4.95
N GLY A 124 -4.13 13.54 5.64
CA GLY A 124 -2.86 14.25 5.49
C GLY A 124 -2.31 14.15 4.07
N TYR A 125 -2.29 12.95 3.50
CA TYR A 125 -1.81 12.73 2.14
C TYR A 125 -2.65 13.45 1.08
N LEU A 126 -3.97 13.39 1.19
CA LEU A 126 -4.86 14.09 0.25
C LEU A 126 -4.73 15.61 0.34
N LEU A 127 -4.59 16.15 1.55
CA LEU A 127 -4.32 17.57 1.76
C LEU A 127 -2.97 17.97 1.13
N PHE A 128 -1.92 17.20 1.40
CA PHE A 128 -0.61 17.39 0.78
C PHE A 128 -0.71 17.36 -0.75
N ALA A 129 -1.37 16.34 -1.30
CA ALA A 129 -1.54 16.19 -2.75
C ALA A 129 -2.27 17.39 -3.37
N ALA A 130 -3.34 17.86 -2.72
CA ALA A 130 -4.07 19.05 -3.18
C ALA A 130 -3.19 20.30 -3.21
N ILE A 131 -2.37 20.50 -2.17
CA ILE A 131 -1.43 21.66 -2.10
C ILE A 131 -0.31 21.48 -3.16
N PHE A 132 0.25 20.28 -3.29
CA PHE A 132 1.31 20.01 -4.26
C PHE A 132 0.82 20.25 -5.70
N ILE A 133 -0.31 19.65 -6.07
CA ILE A 133 -0.92 19.79 -7.40
C ILE A 133 -1.33 21.25 -7.64
N GLY A 134 -1.90 21.93 -6.64
CA GLY A 134 -2.27 23.33 -6.75
C GLY A 134 -1.06 24.24 -7.04
N LYS A 135 0.08 23.99 -6.38
CA LYS A 135 1.33 24.74 -6.63
C LYS A 135 1.99 24.40 -7.96
N THR A 136 1.76 23.20 -8.48
CA THR A 136 2.33 22.71 -9.73
C THR A 136 1.29 22.58 -10.84
N ALA A 137 0.17 23.31 -10.75
CA ALA A 137 -0.96 23.16 -11.69
C ALA A 137 -0.57 23.37 -13.16
N GLY A 138 0.41 24.21 -13.43
CA GLY A 138 0.97 24.40 -14.78
C GLY A 138 1.62 23.16 -15.37
N TYR A 139 1.96 22.16 -14.55
CA TYR A 139 2.53 20.88 -14.99
C TYR A 139 1.47 19.85 -15.43
N ILE A 140 0.20 20.03 -15.07
CA ILE A 140 -0.88 19.11 -15.40
C ILE A 140 -0.95 18.77 -16.90
N PRO A 141 -0.90 19.74 -17.83
CA PRO A 141 -0.93 19.44 -19.26
C PRO A 141 0.25 18.58 -19.71
N THR A 142 1.46 18.85 -19.22
CA THR A 142 2.67 18.09 -19.52
C THR A 142 2.54 16.65 -19.03
N TYR A 143 2.07 16.46 -17.80
CA TYR A 143 1.83 15.14 -17.24
C TYR A 143 0.78 14.33 -18.05
N LEU A 144 -0.35 14.96 -18.39
CA LEU A 144 -1.42 14.28 -19.15
C LEU A 144 -0.97 13.95 -20.57
N SER A 145 -0.28 14.86 -21.26
CA SER A 145 0.26 14.58 -22.61
C SER A 145 1.27 13.44 -22.59
N GLY A 146 2.18 13.42 -21.59
CA GLY A 146 3.14 12.33 -21.43
C GLY A 146 2.48 10.97 -21.15
N LEU A 147 1.38 10.96 -20.36
CA LEU A 147 0.61 9.73 -20.15
C LEU A 147 -0.02 9.23 -21.46
N ILE A 148 -0.69 10.13 -22.19
CA ILE A 148 -1.38 9.77 -23.45
C ILE A 148 -0.36 9.32 -24.50
N GLU A 149 0.73 10.05 -24.67
CA GLU A 149 1.80 9.70 -25.59
C GLU A 149 2.43 8.34 -25.27
N GLY A 150 2.74 8.10 -23.99
CA GLY A 150 3.26 6.81 -23.54
C GLY A 150 2.30 5.64 -23.75
N MET A 151 0.97 5.87 -23.69
CA MET A 151 -0.05 4.87 -23.96
C MET A 151 -0.28 4.63 -25.45
N MET A 152 -0.19 5.67 -26.27
CA MET A 152 -0.52 5.64 -27.70
C MET A 152 0.68 5.25 -28.58
N ASN A 153 1.90 5.35 -28.07
CA ASN A 153 3.09 5.00 -28.83
C ASN A 153 3.30 3.48 -28.88
N PRO A 154 3.15 2.84 -30.05
CA PRO A 154 3.24 1.37 -30.18
C PRO A 154 4.60 0.81 -29.74
N VAL A 155 5.70 1.55 -29.98
CA VAL A 155 7.05 1.12 -29.62
C VAL A 155 7.20 1.10 -28.09
N THR A 156 6.78 2.15 -27.41
CA THR A 156 6.79 2.23 -25.95
C THR A 156 5.85 1.21 -25.34
N ALA A 157 4.66 1.03 -25.91
CA ALA A 157 3.69 0.03 -25.50
C ALA A 157 4.25 -1.39 -25.62
N MET A 158 4.85 -1.74 -26.79
CA MET A 158 5.39 -3.08 -27.04
C MET A 158 6.68 -3.34 -26.25
N ALA A 159 7.60 -2.38 -26.17
CA ALA A 159 8.82 -2.51 -25.38
C ALA A 159 8.51 -2.63 -23.87
N GLY A 160 7.43 -1.99 -23.42
CA GLY A 160 6.95 -2.08 -22.05
C GLY A 160 6.13 -3.34 -21.74
N VAL A 161 5.74 -4.15 -22.75
CA VAL A 161 4.82 -5.29 -22.52
C VAL A 161 5.34 -6.28 -21.48
N PRO A 162 6.56 -6.82 -21.51
CA PRO A 162 6.98 -7.75 -20.48
C PRO A 162 7.12 -7.11 -19.10
N LEU A 163 7.91 -6.04 -19.01
CA LEU A 163 8.25 -5.41 -17.74
C LEU A 163 7.10 -4.52 -17.20
N GLY A 164 6.52 -3.70 -18.06
CA GLY A 164 5.43 -2.81 -17.71
C GLY A 164 4.17 -3.58 -17.27
N PHE A 165 3.88 -4.71 -17.92
CA PHE A 165 2.81 -5.61 -17.51
C PHE A 165 3.07 -6.18 -16.11
N VAL A 166 4.25 -6.76 -15.88
CA VAL A 166 4.61 -7.34 -14.59
C VAL A 166 4.55 -6.28 -13.48
N LEU A 167 5.19 -5.13 -13.69
CA LEU A 167 5.20 -4.05 -12.69
C LEU A 167 3.81 -3.43 -12.48
N GLY A 168 3.03 -3.25 -13.53
CA GLY A 168 1.68 -2.72 -13.45
C GLY A 168 0.74 -3.67 -12.69
N MET A 169 0.75 -4.95 -13.01
CA MET A 169 -0.04 -5.97 -12.32
C MET A 169 0.41 -6.14 -10.87
N GLN A 170 1.73 -6.18 -10.61
CA GLN A 170 2.28 -6.22 -9.27
C GLN A 170 1.81 -5.02 -8.44
N LYS A 171 1.82 -3.82 -9.02
CA LYS A 171 1.37 -2.61 -8.33
C LYS A 171 -0.11 -2.70 -7.96
N VAL A 172 -0.95 -3.15 -8.87
CA VAL A 172 -2.40 -3.31 -8.61
C VAL A 172 -2.65 -4.36 -7.53
N LEU A 173 -2.00 -5.53 -7.61
CA LEU A 173 -2.13 -6.57 -6.59
C LEU A 173 -1.69 -6.08 -5.19
N GLN A 174 -0.58 -5.35 -5.10
CA GLN A 174 -0.10 -4.79 -3.84
C GLN A 174 -1.02 -3.70 -3.27
N THR A 175 -1.70 -2.97 -4.16
CA THR A 175 -2.51 -1.81 -3.78
C THR A 175 -3.94 -2.20 -3.39
N VAL A 176 -4.51 -3.18 -4.08
CA VAL A 176 -5.92 -3.60 -3.91
C VAL A 176 -6.04 -4.85 -3.03
N GLU A 177 -4.95 -5.60 -2.87
CA GLU A 177 -4.90 -6.87 -2.13
C GLU A 177 -5.93 -7.91 -2.61
N THR A 178 -6.42 -7.75 -3.83
CA THR A 178 -7.44 -8.61 -4.44
C THR A 178 -6.88 -9.99 -4.76
N GLY A 179 -7.66 -11.02 -4.53
CA GLY A 179 -7.26 -12.42 -4.77
C GLY A 179 -6.36 -13.00 -3.69
N LEU A 180 -5.98 -12.19 -2.68
CA LEU A 180 -5.21 -12.65 -1.52
C LEU A 180 -6.10 -13.20 -0.40
N GLY A 181 -7.40 -12.93 -0.43
CA GLY A 181 -8.35 -13.33 0.61
C GLY A 181 -8.50 -12.32 1.75
N CYS A 182 -7.76 -11.23 1.75
CA CYS A 182 -7.84 -10.19 2.79
C CYS A 182 -9.23 -9.56 2.86
N LEU A 183 -9.79 -9.18 1.71
CA LEU A 183 -11.13 -8.61 1.62
C LEU A 183 -12.20 -9.61 2.05
N ALA A 184 -12.06 -10.88 1.68
CA ALA A 184 -12.94 -11.95 2.10
C ALA A 184 -12.94 -12.13 3.63
N MET A 185 -11.76 -12.13 4.26
CA MET A 185 -11.62 -12.25 5.72
C MET A 185 -12.18 -11.01 6.45
N SER A 186 -12.02 -9.83 5.89
CA SER A 186 -12.60 -8.60 6.45
C SER A 186 -14.12 -8.60 6.35
N ALA A 187 -14.68 -9.00 5.21
CA ALA A 187 -16.11 -9.02 4.96
C ALA A 187 -16.88 -9.94 5.91
N GLN A 188 -16.29 -11.06 6.33
CA GLN A 188 -16.93 -11.99 7.29
C GLN A 188 -17.26 -11.35 8.64
N GLN A 189 -16.59 -10.24 8.98
CA GLN A 189 -16.80 -9.54 10.24
C GLN A 189 -17.94 -8.52 10.19
N SER A 190 -18.39 -8.15 9.00
CA SER A 190 -19.45 -7.17 8.84
C SER A 190 -20.84 -7.85 8.94
N ASP A 191 -21.82 -7.15 9.49
CA ASP A 191 -23.22 -7.60 9.52
C ASP A 191 -23.96 -7.29 8.20
N SER A 192 -23.25 -6.69 7.20
CA SER A 192 -23.84 -6.31 5.91
C SER A 192 -24.24 -7.53 5.09
N GLU A 193 -25.25 -7.34 4.26
CA GLU A 193 -25.63 -8.34 3.25
C GLU A 193 -24.51 -8.58 2.22
N PRO A 194 -24.45 -9.78 1.59
CA PRO A 194 -23.36 -10.13 0.67
C PRO A 194 -23.13 -9.10 -0.45
N ARG A 195 -24.22 -8.61 -1.05
CA ARG A 195 -24.16 -7.61 -2.12
C ARG A 195 -23.61 -6.27 -1.61
N GLU A 196 -24.04 -5.85 -0.45
CA GLU A 196 -23.61 -4.62 0.20
C GLU A 196 -22.12 -4.69 0.55
N ALA A 197 -21.69 -5.78 1.18
CA ALA A 197 -20.29 -6.02 1.49
C ALA A 197 -19.41 -5.98 0.24
N GLY A 198 -19.87 -6.59 -0.87
CA GLY A 198 -19.21 -6.53 -2.16
C GLY A 198 -19.07 -5.11 -2.69
N MET A 199 -20.13 -4.30 -2.63
CA MET A 199 -20.08 -2.90 -3.06
C MET A 199 -19.14 -2.06 -2.19
N ILE A 200 -19.17 -2.26 -0.88
CA ILE A 200 -18.28 -1.55 0.07
C ILE A 200 -16.81 -1.90 -0.20
N SER A 201 -16.49 -3.15 -0.56
CA SER A 201 -15.12 -3.56 -0.85
C SER A 201 -14.50 -2.88 -2.07
N LEU A 202 -15.33 -2.33 -2.98
CA LEU A 202 -14.84 -1.58 -4.15
C LEU A 202 -14.29 -0.20 -3.77
N ILE A 203 -14.83 0.43 -2.73
CA ILE A 203 -14.48 1.81 -2.35
C ILE A 203 -12.98 1.94 -2.02
N PRO A 204 -12.41 1.19 -1.06
CA PRO A 204 -10.99 1.29 -0.77
C PRO A 204 -10.12 0.90 -1.98
N SER A 205 -10.55 -0.09 -2.75
CA SER A 205 -9.83 -0.53 -3.95
C SER A 205 -9.70 0.58 -4.99
N ILE A 206 -10.82 1.26 -5.31
CA ILE A 206 -10.84 2.37 -6.27
C ILE A 206 -10.06 3.57 -5.74
N MET A 207 -10.26 3.93 -4.46
CA MET A 207 -9.54 5.05 -3.84
C MET A 207 -8.02 4.85 -3.84
N THR A 208 -7.58 3.66 -3.44
CA THR A 208 -6.14 3.37 -3.37
C THR A 208 -5.51 3.34 -4.76
N LEU A 209 -6.22 2.80 -5.75
CA LEU A 209 -5.77 2.84 -7.15
C LEU A 209 -5.69 4.27 -7.67
N PHE A 210 -6.69 5.11 -7.41
CA PHE A 210 -6.67 6.51 -7.80
C PHE A 210 -5.45 7.24 -7.21
N ILE A 211 -5.20 7.08 -5.92
CA ILE A 211 -4.05 7.65 -5.22
C ILE A 211 -2.74 7.15 -5.84
N ALA A 212 -2.59 5.84 -5.98
CA ALA A 212 -1.35 5.24 -6.46
C ALA A 212 -1.07 5.55 -7.93
N ILE A 213 -2.10 5.53 -8.79
CA ILE A 213 -1.94 5.68 -10.23
C ILE A 213 -1.82 7.16 -10.63
N PHE A 214 -2.70 8.01 -10.11
CA PHE A 214 -2.74 9.42 -10.55
C PHE A 214 -1.92 10.35 -9.65
N ILE A 215 -2.14 10.35 -8.34
CA ILE A 215 -1.47 11.29 -7.45
C ILE A 215 0.01 10.97 -7.31
N THR A 216 0.34 9.73 -6.95
CA THR A 216 1.74 9.34 -6.74
C THR A 216 2.54 9.41 -8.04
N SER A 217 1.95 9.00 -9.17
CA SER A 217 2.65 9.10 -10.47
C SER A 217 2.82 10.54 -10.95
N TYR A 218 1.86 11.44 -10.66
CA TYR A 218 2.00 12.86 -10.95
C TYR A 218 3.19 13.48 -10.20
N ILE A 219 3.30 13.20 -8.89
CA ILE A 219 4.41 13.70 -8.07
C ILE A 219 5.75 13.13 -8.57
N ALA A 220 5.80 11.83 -8.87
CA ALA A 220 7.01 11.20 -9.41
C ALA A 220 7.40 11.77 -10.78
N SER A 221 6.43 11.95 -11.68
CA SER A 221 6.66 12.55 -13.00
C SER A 221 7.21 13.97 -12.89
N TYR A 222 6.62 14.78 -12.00
CA TYR A 222 7.14 16.11 -11.71
C TYR A 222 8.59 16.08 -11.20
N GLY A 223 8.90 15.14 -10.30
CA GLY A 223 10.27 14.97 -9.77
C GLY A 223 11.29 14.59 -10.84
N ILE A 224 10.87 13.84 -11.86
CA ILE A 224 11.73 13.48 -13.00
C ILE A 224 11.99 14.72 -13.85
N ASP A 225 10.95 15.43 -14.25
CA ASP A 225 11.08 16.63 -15.11
C ASP A 225 11.82 17.76 -14.39
N ALA A 226 11.74 17.82 -13.06
CA ALA A 226 12.50 18.74 -12.22
C ALA A 226 13.97 18.30 -11.99
N GLY A 227 14.39 17.13 -12.51
CA GLY A 227 15.75 16.60 -12.35
C GLY A 227 16.06 16.09 -10.93
N ILE A 228 15.06 15.89 -10.08
CA ILE A 228 15.23 15.36 -8.72
C ILE A 228 15.34 13.85 -8.74
N ILE A 229 14.57 13.19 -9.63
CA ILE A 229 14.57 11.75 -9.81
C ILE A 229 15.36 11.42 -11.09
N ASP A 230 16.47 10.70 -10.93
CA ASP A 230 17.31 10.24 -12.03
C ASP A 230 17.17 8.72 -12.18
N TYR A 231 16.69 8.27 -13.33
CA TYR A 231 16.55 6.86 -13.65
C TYR A 231 17.85 6.16 -14.04
N SER A 232 18.91 6.89 -14.30
CA SER A 232 20.22 6.32 -14.64
C SER A 232 20.95 5.76 -13.42
N THR A 233 20.54 6.13 -12.21
CA THR A 233 21.11 5.62 -10.97
C THR A 233 20.47 4.29 -10.54
N PRO A 234 21.18 3.42 -9.79
CA PRO A 234 20.60 2.21 -9.22
C PRO A 234 19.35 2.53 -8.42
N ASN A 235 18.22 2.00 -8.86
CA ASN A 235 16.90 2.35 -8.36
C ASN A 235 16.48 1.42 -7.20
N ASP A 236 17.15 1.53 -6.06
CA ASP A 236 16.78 0.83 -4.85
C ASP A 236 15.58 1.47 -4.13
N ALA A 237 15.07 0.81 -3.11
CA ALA A 237 13.89 1.27 -2.37
C ALA A 237 14.16 2.56 -1.59
N ILE A 238 15.38 2.75 -1.07
CA ILE A 238 15.78 3.94 -0.31
C ILE A 238 15.87 5.12 -1.25
N TYR A 239 16.50 4.97 -2.40
CA TYR A 239 16.61 6.01 -3.41
C TYR A 239 15.21 6.50 -3.86
N ARG A 240 14.32 5.57 -4.19
CA ARG A 240 12.94 5.91 -4.62
C ARG A 240 12.17 6.69 -3.55
N LEU A 241 12.26 6.26 -2.30
CA LEU A 241 11.57 6.95 -1.21
C LEU A 241 12.19 8.32 -0.93
N SER A 242 13.51 8.40 -0.93
CA SER A 242 14.29 9.61 -0.72
C SER A 242 13.99 10.68 -1.77
N THR A 243 14.07 10.34 -3.05
CA THR A 243 13.79 11.27 -4.16
C THR A 243 12.33 11.69 -4.20
N PHE A 244 11.41 10.81 -3.80
CA PHE A 244 10.00 11.17 -3.65
C PHE A 244 9.79 12.19 -2.53
N PHE A 245 10.46 12.04 -1.38
CA PHE A 245 10.42 13.02 -0.28
C PHE A 245 11.07 14.35 -0.67
N GLN A 246 12.19 14.30 -1.41
CA GLN A 246 12.82 15.51 -1.94
C GLN A 246 11.90 16.23 -2.91
N THR A 247 11.22 15.51 -3.80
CA THR A 247 10.22 16.07 -4.70
C THR A 247 9.07 16.72 -3.92
N ALA A 248 8.55 16.04 -2.92
CA ALA A 248 7.50 16.59 -2.06
C ALA A 248 7.95 17.88 -1.36
N SER A 249 9.13 17.87 -0.77
CA SER A 249 9.68 19.00 -0.02
C SER A 249 10.13 20.16 -0.92
N SER A 250 10.55 19.91 -2.15
CA SER A 250 10.95 20.98 -3.10
C SER A 250 9.79 21.93 -3.43
N VAL A 251 8.54 21.44 -3.45
CA VAL A 251 7.34 22.20 -3.76
C VAL A 251 6.64 22.74 -2.51
N THR A 252 6.57 21.92 -1.45
CA THR A 252 5.76 22.20 -0.26
C THR A 252 6.59 22.45 1.01
N GLY A 253 7.91 22.41 0.89
CA GLY A 253 8.83 22.66 2.01
C GLY A 253 8.72 21.57 3.09
N THR A 254 9.02 21.97 4.33
CA THR A 254 8.96 21.09 5.51
C THR A 254 7.59 20.44 5.71
N PHE A 255 6.50 21.09 5.30
CA PHE A 255 5.16 20.54 5.38
C PHE A 255 5.05 19.22 4.60
N GLY A 256 5.52 19.20 3.35
CA GLY A 256 5.50 17.99 2.53
C GLY A 256 6.32 16.86 3.13
N LEU A 257 7.51 17.18 3.64
CA LEU A 257 8.37 16.20 4.31
C LEU A 257 7.66 15.56 5.52
N VAL A 258 7.11 16.37 6.42
CA VAL A 258 6.44 15.88 7.63
C VAL A 258 5.23 15.04 7.29
N VAL A 259 4.37 15.52 6.38
CA VAL A 259 3.15 14.79 6.01
C VAL A 259 3.48 13.47 5.31
N MET A 260 4.44 13.47 4.39
CA MET A 260 4.85 12.24 3.69
C MET A 260 5.50 11.23 4.64
N SER A 261 6.31 11.69 5.59
CA SER A 261 6.89 10.82 6.61
C SER A 261 5.80 10.21 7.49
N LEU A 262 4.87 11.01 7.98
CA LEU A 262 3.73 10.53 8.77
C LEU A 262 2.85 9.57 7.97
N PHE A 263 2.53 9.91 6.73
CA PHE A 263 1.75 9.02 5.85
C PHE A 263 2.41 7.65 5.70
N THR A 264 3.71 7.63 5.40
CA THR A 264 4.44 6.38 5.20
C THR A 264 4.51 5.56 6.48
N VAL A 265 4.84 6.17 7.61
CA VAL A 265 4.94 5.48 8.91
C VAL A 265 3.57 4.95 9.36
N LEU A 266 2.51 5.77 9.33
CA LEU A 266 1.17 5.35 9.75
C LEU A 266 0.60 4.26 8.84
N SER A 267 0.78 4.37 7.52
CA SER A 267 0.34 3.36 6.56
C SER A 267 1.11 2.04 6.74
N ALA A 268 2.41 2.12 6.99
CA ALA A 268 3.21 0.93 7.27
C ALA A 268 2.78 0.25 8.59
N MET A 269 2.54 1.03 9.63
CA MET A 269 2.06 0.51 10.93
C MET A 269 0.69 -0.17 10.78
N THR A 270 -0.25 0.43 10.03
CA THR A 270 -1.57 -0.19 9.79
C THR A 270 -1.44 -1.49 9.01
N THR A 271 -0.52 -1.58 8.05
CA THR A 271 -0.28 -2.82 7.31
C THR A 271 0.30 -3.91 8.21
N ILE A 272 1.24 -3.58 9.10
CA ILE A 272 1.80 -4.53 10.07
C ILE A 272 0.71 -5.05 11.01
N LEU A 273 -0.11 -4.17 11.57
CA LEU A 273 -1.22 -4.53 12.44
C LEU A 273 -2.30 -5.33 11.69
N GLY A 274 -2.63 -4.94 10.45
CA GLY A 274 -3.55 -5.65 9.58
C GLY A 274 -3.08 -7.06 9.24
N SER A 275 -1.77 -7.23 8.97
CA SER A 275 -1.17 -8.54 8.75
C SER A 275 -1.36 -9.48 9.94
N TYR A 276 -1.16 -8.97 11.16
CA TYR A 276 -1.47 -9.73 12.38
C TYR A 276 -2.95 -10.12 12.48
N TYR A 277 -3.85 -9.18 12.18
CA TYR A 277 -5.29 -9.44 12.20
C TYR A 277 -5.69 -10.55 11.23
N TYR A 278 -5.19 -10.52 9.99
CA TYR A 278 -5.46 -11.55 8.99
C TYR A 278 -4.89 -12.91 9.41
N LEU A 279 -3.69 -12.96 9.97
CA LEU A 279 -3.12 -14.20 10.51
C LEU A 279 -3.96 -14.79 11.65
N ARG A 280 -4.42 -13.95 12.57
CA ARG A 280 -5.31 -14.38 13.67
C ARG A 280 -6.61 -14.98 13.13
N LYS A 281 -7.18 -14.39 12.05
CA LYS A 281 -8.42 -14.89 11.43
C LYS A 281 -8.21 -16.17 10.63
N LEU A 282 -7.08 -16.28 9.95
CA LEU A 282 -6.73 -17.45 9.13
C LEU A 282 -6.68 -18.75 9.94
N PHE A 283 -6.32 -18.68 11.23
CA PHE A 283 -6.18 -19.82 12.11
C PHE A 283 -7.26 -19.94 13.19
N LYS A 284 -8.17 -18.99 13.27
CA LYS A 284 -9.31 -19.11 14.18
C LYS A 284 -10.33 -20.04 13.54
N ASN A 285 -10.42 -21.27 14.05
CA ASN A 285 -11.54 -22.16 13.72
C ASN A 285 -12.82 -21.51 14.29
N ASN A 286 -13.82 -21.35 13.44
CA ASN A 286 -15.16 -20.94 13.86
C ASN A 286 -15.84 -22.04 14.64
#